data_2647afc194818af13cd49ca8a1471bbf
#
_entry.id   2647afc194818af13cd49ca8a1471bbf
#
_cell.length_a   1.000
_cell.length_b   1.000
_cell.length_c   1.000
_cell.angle_alpha   90.00
_cell.angle_beta   90.00
_cell.angle_gamma   90.00
#
_symmetry.space_group_name_H-M   'P 1'
#
loop_
_entity.id
_entity.type
_entity.pdbx_description
1 polymer ?
#
loop_
_entity_poly.entity_id
_entity_poly.type
_entity_poly.pdbx_seq_one_letter_code
_entity_poly.pdbx_strand_id
1 'polypeptide(L)'
;KSCIFAFMKNRLRIIICLVLALFTVRGFAQNDYSTQPIAEFDMVSYDFGEILQGQEAVAVFTLTNKGGAPLVVEDVKASCGCTLVEWTKDPLLPEQSSKIIVKYNSNILGNIKRSIVVNTNVAEQERILLMITGNVISSIDY
;
A
#
# COMPACT_ATOMS: atom_id res chain seq x y z
N LYS A 1 -65.50 17.77 27.78
CA LYS A 1 -64.86 17.86 26.43
C LYS A 1 -63.32 18.15 26.48
N SER A 2 -62.72 18.35 27.65
CA SER A 2 -61.27 18.75 27.77
C SER A 2 -60.24 17.59 27.98
N CYS A 3 -60.71 16.41 28.35
CA CYS A 3 -59.78 15.27 28.62
C CYS A 3 -59.24 14.57 27.36
N ILE A 4 -59.95 14.63 26.23
CA ILE A 4 -59.55 13.96 25.01
C ILE A 4 -58.37 14.69 24.33
N PHE A 5 -58.34 16.01 24.43
CA PHE A 5 -57.25 16.83 23.87
C PHE A 5 -55.91 16.66 24.62
N ALA A 6 -55.92 16.42 25.91
CA ALA A 6 -54.71 16.17 26.70
C ALA A 6 -54.12 14.79 26.37
N PHE A 7 -54.95 13.78 26.14
CA PHE A 7 -54.50 12.43 25.81
C PHE A 7 -53.87 12.33 24.40
N MET A 8 -54.43 13.10 23.45
CA MET A 8 -53.92 13.17 22.08
C MET A 8 -52.58 13.89 21.99
N LYS A 9 -52.39 14.97 22.77
CA LYS A 9 -51.06 15.67 22.83
C LYS A 9 -49.98 14.80 23.41
N ASN A 10 -50.28 13.93 24.37
CA ASN A 10 -49.31 13.07 25.01
C ASN A 10 -48.89 11.91 24.07
N ARG A 11 -49.82 11.33 23.32
CA ARG A 11 -49.52 10.31 22.30
C ARG A 11 -48.70 10.87 21.13
N LEU A 12 -49.00 12.08 20.69
CA LEU A 12 -48.23 12.75 19.63
C LEU A 12 -46.79 13.04 20.08
N ARG A 13 -46.59 13.45 21.34
CA ARG A 13 -45.25 13.66 21.90
C ARG A 13 -44.44 12.35 21.99
N ILE A 14 -45.07 11.26 22.37
CA ILE A 14 -44.43 9.93 22.44
C ILE A 14 -44.02 9.45 21.03
N ILE A 15 -44.88 9.67 20.02
CA ILE A 15 -44.58 9.31 18.63
C ILE A 15 -43.45 10.15 18.08
N ILE A 16 -43.40 11.45 18.37
CA ILE A 16 -42.30 12.33 17.96
C ILE A 16 -40.98 11.94 18.65
N CYS A 17 -41.02 11.58 19.94
CA CYS A 17 -39.83 11.09 20.64
C CYS A 17 -39.33 9.74 20.08
N LEU A 18 -40.22 8.83 19.73
CA LEU A 18 -39.89 7.55 19.11
C LEU A 18 -39.30 7.73 17.69
N VAL A 19 -39.86 8.64 16.91
CA VAL A 19 -39.30 8.97 15.57
C VAL A 19 -37.94 9.64 15.68
N LEU A 20 -37.75 10.55 16.63
CA LEU A 20 -36.45 11.18 16.91
C LEU A 20 -35.42 10.16 17.42
N ALA A 21 -35.83 9.20 18.26
CA ALA A 21 -34.95 8.12 18.73
C ALA A 21 -34.53 7.16 17.60
N LEU A 22 -35.39 6.94 16.61
CA LEU A 22 -35.06 6.15 15.41
C LEU A 22 -34.11 6.87 14.45
N PHE A 23 -34.08 8.21 14.47
CA PHE A 23 -33.13 9.00 13.64
C PHE A 23 -31.73 9.10 14.24
N THR A 24 -31.51 8.88 15.54
CA THR A 24 -30.21 8.97 16.18
C THR A 24 -29.34 7.71 16.02
N VAL A 25 -29.88 6.61 15.50
CA VAL A 25 -29.14 5.34 15.32
C VAL A 25 -28.42 5.24 13.96
N ARG A 26 -28.55 6.23 13.08
CA ARG A 26 -27.89 6.25 11.77
C ARG A 26 -26.61 7.11 11.74
N GLY A 27 -25.80 7.06 12.76
CA GLY A 27 -24.61 7.93 12.87
C GLY A 27 -23.30 7.26 13.13
N PHE A 28 -23.21 5.94 13.20
CA PHE A 28 -21.93 5.25 13.14
C PHE A 28 -21.72 4.77 11.71
N ALA A 29 -21.17 5.64 10.86
CA ALA A 29 -20.43 5.17 9.72
C ALA A 29 -19.31 4.28 10.29
N GLN A 30 -19.50 2.98 10.23
CA GLN A 30 -18.43 2.03 10.32
C GLN A 30 -17.52 2.38 9.14
N ASN A 31 -16.40 3.05 9.42
CA ASN A 31 -15.25 2.94 8.57
C ASN A 31 -14.95 1.44 8.58
N ASP A 32 -15.33 0.77 7.51
CA ASP A 32 -14.94 -0.60 7.24
C ASP A 32 -13.43 -0.54 6.93
N TYR A 33 -12.65 -0.36 7.97
CA TYR A 33 -11.21 -0.49 7.93
C TYR A 33 -11.01 -1.96 7.63
N SER A 34 -10.61 -2.25 6.42
CA SER A 34 -10.23 -3.59 5.99
C SER A 34 -9.44 -4.24 7.13
N THR A 35 -9.97 -5.31 7.69
CA THR A 35 -9.31 -6.06 8.77
C THR A 35 -8.07 -6.81 8.26
N GLN A 36 -7.68 -6.58 7.00
CA GLN A 36 -6.54 -7.20 6.34
C GLN A 36 -5.48 -6.16 5.97
N PRO A 37 -4.21 -6.54 5.86
CA PRO A 37 -3.18 -5.68 5.32
C PRO A 37 -3.42 -5.45 3.82
N ILE A 38 -3.08 -4.25 3.33
CA ILE A 38 -3.13 -3.90 1.90
C ILE A 38 -1.79 -3.29 1.52
N ALA A 39 -1.09 -3.91 0.58
CA ALA A 39 0.20 -3.44 0.09
C ALA A 39 0.00 -2.50 -1.11
N GLU A 40 0.39 -1.25 -0.97
CA GLU A 40 0.39 -0.26 -2.04
C GLU A 40 1.81 0.23 -2.30
N PHE A 41 2.26 0.15 -3.56
CA PHE A 41 3.53 0.70 -4.00
C PHE A 41 3.31 2.04 -4.71
N ASP A 42 4.21 3.00 -4.48
CA ASP A 42 4.27 4.28 -5.21
C ASP A 42 4.51 4.06 -6.71
N MET A 43 5.30 3.04 -7.04
CA MET A 43 5.58 2.58 -8.40
C MET A 43 5.91 1.09 -8.40
N VAL A 44 5.66 0.41 -9.50
CA VAL A 44 6.00 -1.01 -9.70
C VAL A 44 7.11 -1.21 -10.73
N SER A 45 7.53 -0.14 -11.40
CA SER A 45 8.59 -0.15 -12.40
C SER A 45 9.47 1.09 -12.27
N TYR A 46 10.78 0.91 -12.32
CA TYR A 46 11.75 1.99 -12.33
C TYR A 46 12.67 1.86 -13.55
N ASP A 47 12.82 2.93 -14.32
CA ASP A 47 13.72 2.98 -15.47
C ASP A 47 14.92 3.86 -15.16
N PHE A 48 16.13 3.28 -15.21
CA PHE A 48 17.38 4.01 -15.04
C PHE A 48 17.74 4.84 -16.27
N GLY A 49 17.08 4.58 -17.42
CA GLY A 49 17.51 5.13 -18.69
C GLY A 49 18.90 4.60 -19.11
N GLU A 50 19.70 5.47 -19.72
CA GLU A 50 21.11 5.17 -20.03
C GLU A 50 22.01 5.57 -18.87
N ILE A 51 22.81 4.62 -18.36
CA ILE A 51 23.77 4.83 -17.28
C ILE A 51 25.17 4.39 -17.73
N LEU A 52 26.18 5.09 -17.23
CA LEU A 52 27.56 4.73 -17.53
C LEU A 52 28.00 3.51 -16.71
N GLN A 53 28.87 2.69 -17.30
CA GLN A 53 29.48 1.56 -16.61
C GLN A 53 30.18 2.03 -15.31
N GLY A 54 29.87 1.35 -14.20
CA GLY A 54 30.34 1.71 -12.87
C GLY A 54 29.61 2.84 -12.16
N GLN A 55 28.65 3.49 -12.82
CA GLN A 55 27.79 4.50 -12.18
C GLN A 55 26.86 3.83 -11.16
N GLU A 56 26.58 4.50 -10.05
CA GLU A 56 25.67 4.00 -9.05
C GLU A 56 24.23 3.90 -9.62
N ALA A 57 23.65 2.70 -9.57
CA ALA A 57 22.31 2.40 -10.05
C ALA A 57 21.43 1.92 -8.88
N VAL A 58 20.69 2.87 -8.27
CA VAL A 58 19.83 2.62 -7.12
C VAL A 58 18.38 3.03 -7.43
N ALA A 59 17.45 2.09 -7.33
CA ALA A 59 16.02 2.35 -7.38
C ALA A 59 15.44 2.21 -5.96
N VAL A 60 14.52 3.08 -5.60
CA VAL A 60 13.83 3.06 -4.30
C VAL A 60 12.34 2.95 -4.57
N PHE A 61 11.73 1.88 -4.09
CA PHE A 61 10.28 1.67 -4.12
C PHE A 61 9.72 1.90 -2.72
N THR A 62 8.65 2.68 -2.63
CA THR A 62 7.99 2.95 -1.35
C THR A 62 6.76 2.05 -1.23
N LEU A 63 6.75 1.20 -0.21
CA LEU A 63 5.62 0.35 0.16
C LEU A 63 4.86 1.01 1.30
N THR A 64 3.55 1.19 1.13
CA THR A 64 2.65 1.74 2.15
C THR A 64 1.58 0.70 2.50
N ASN A 65 1.31 0.53 3.79
CA ASN A 65 0.19 -0.28 4.25
C ASN A 65 -1.10 0.54 4.25
N LYS A 66 -1.98 0.30 3.29
CA LYS A 66 -3.32 0.93 3.18
C LYS A 66 -4.43 0.10 3.83
N GLY A 67 -4.09 -1.00 4.47
CA GLY A 67 -5.02 -1.85 5.19
C GLY A 67 -5.12 -1.51 6.68
N GLY A 68 -6.01 -2.21 7.37
CA GLY A 68 -6.24 -2.04 8.81
C GLY A 68 -5.48 -3.03 9.70
N ALA A 69 -4.74 -3.98 9.11
CA ALA A 69 -3.91 -4.93 9.84
C ALA A 69 -2.42 -4.74 9.52
N PRO A 70 -1.47 -5.17 10.37
CA PRO A 70 -0.05 -5.07 10.10
C PRO A 70 0.37 -5.79 8.82
N LEU A 71 1.09 -5.08 7.94
CA LEU A 71 1.68 -5.59 6.72
C LEU A 71 3.12 -6.04 6.99
N VAL A 72 3.45 -7.27 6.62
CA VAL A 72 4.80 -7.83 6.75
C VAL A 72 5.35 -8.15 5.36
N VAL A 73 6.56 -7.69 5.07
CA VAL A 73 7.34 -8.16 3.92
C VAL A 73 8.13 -9.39 4.36
N GLU A 74 7.69 -10.56 3.93
CA GLU A 74 8.27 -11.83 4.35
C GLU A 74 9.60 -12.12 3.66
N ASP A 75 9.67 -11.82 2.35
CA ASP A 75 10.84 -12.08 1.54
C ASP A 75 10.88 -11.18 0.30
N VAL A 76 12.08 -10.84 -0.16
CA VAL A 76 12.31 -10.11 -1.41
C VAL A 76 13.40 -10.79 -2.21
N LYS A 77 13.08 -11.18 -3.43
CA LYS A 77 14.00 -11.91 -4.33
C LYS A 77 14.18 -11.19 -5.65
N ALA A 78 15.44 -10.89 -5.98
CA ALA A 78 15.81 -10.44 -7.33
C ALA A 78 15.96 -11.63 -8.28
N SER A 79 15.67 -11.42 -9.57
CA SER A 79 15.79 -12.44 -10.62
C SER A 79 17.22 -12.82 -10.98
N CYS A 80 18.23 -12.07 -10.53
CA CYS A 80 19.64 -12.37 -10.72
C CYS A 80 20.50 -11.93 -9.52
N GLY A 81 21.68 -12.54 -9.39
CA GLY A 81 22.70 -12.13 -8.40
C GLY A 81 23.36 -10.78 -8.69
N CYS A 82 23.05 -10.12 -9.80
CA CYS A 82 23.51 -8.79 -10.17
C CYS A 82 22.72 -7.65 -9.50
N THR A 83 21.72 -8.00 -8.71
CA THR A 83 20.84 -7.05 -8.02
C THR A 83 20.81 -7.36 -6.54
N LEU A 84 21.23 -6.40 -5.73
CA LEU A 84 21.12 -6.45 -4.28
C LEU A 84 19.84 -5.74 -3.84
N VAL A 85 19.11 -6.32 -2.91
CA VAL A 85 17.87 -5.74 -2.38
C VAL A 85 17.96 -5.61 -0.86
N GLU A 86 17.63 -4.43 -0.36
CA GLU A 86 17.57 -4.12 1.07
C GLU A 86 16.14 -3.70 1.44
N TRP A 87 15.59 -4.24 2.53
CA TRP A 87 14.27 -3.88 3.06
C TRP A 87 14.22 -4.09 4.58
N THR A 88 13.21 -3.51 5.25
CA THR A 88 12.94 -3.81 6.66
C THR A 88 12.03 -5.03 6.80
N LYS A 89 12.25 -5.81 7.85
CA LYS A 89 11.41 -6.94 8.24
C LYS A 89 10.37 -6.56 9.30
N ASP A 90 10.42 -5.32 9.79
CA ASP A 90 9.48 -4.85 10.79
C ASP A 90 8.08 -4.74 10.19
N PRO A 91 7.03 -5.15 10.93
CA PRO A 91 5.65 -5.00 10.49
C PRO A 91 5.29 -3.52 10.30
N LEU A 92 4.70 -3.18 9.15
CA LEU A 92 4.15 -1.86 8.87
C LEU A 92 2.73 -1.78 9.41
N LEU A 93 2.51 -0.91 10.37
CA LEU A 93 1.17 -0.60 10.88
C LEU A 93 0.35 0.14 9.81
N PRO A 94 -0.98 0.23 9.96
CA PRO A 94 -1.83 1.02 9.06
C PRO A 94 -1.26 2.42 8.80
N GLU A 95 -1.26 2.83 7.53
CA GLU A 95 -0.73 4.10 7.00
C GLU A 95 0.80 4.28 7.14
N GLN A 96 1.53 3.29 7.64
CA GLN A 96 2.99 3.33 7.65
C GLN A 96 3.59 2.93 6.31
N SER A 97 4.75 3.51 6.01
CA SER A 97 5.51 3.23 4.79
C SER A 97 6.91 2.74 5.09
N SER A 98 7.44 1.91 4.21
CA SER A 98 8.82 1.42 4.22
C SER A 98 9.41 1.48 2.82
N LYS A 99 10.73 1.43 2.74
CA LYS A 99 11.47 1.48 1.48
C LYS A 99 12.07 0.11 1.15
N ILE A 100 11.93 -0.27 -0.12
CA ILE A 100 12.67 -1.37 -0.71
C ILE A 100 13.71 -0.75 -1.63
N ILE A 101 14.98 -0.91 -1.28
CA ILE A 101 16.12 -0.33 -1.99
C ILE A 101 16.72 -1.40 -2.88
N VAL A 102 16.78 -1.13 -4.16
CA VAL A 102 17.27 -2.04 -5.19
C VAL A 102 18.54 -1.46 -5.80
N LYS A 103 19.68 -2.13 -5.63
CA LYS A 103 20.98 -1.73 -6.18
C LYS A 103 21.37 -2.67 -7.31
N TYR A 104 21.57 -2.14 -8.50
CA TYR A 104 21.99 -2.91 -9.66
C TYR A 104 23.50 -2.77 -9.88
N ASN A 105 24.18 -3.88 -10.26
CA ASN A 105 25.59 -3.86 -10.61
C ASN A 105 25.78 -3.33 -12.04
N SER A 106 26.03 -2.04 -12.15
CA SER A 106 26.25 -1.34 -13.41
C SER A 106 27.63 -1.61 -14.08
N ASN A 107 28.46 -2.47 -13.51
CA ASN A 107 29.67 -2.91 -14.19
C ASN A 107 29.38 -3.85 -15.37
N ILE A 108 28.15 -4.36 -15.47
CA ILE A 108 27.70 -5.25 -16.54
C ILE A 108 27.07 -4.39 -17.64
N LEU A 109 27.70 -4.33 -18.80
CA LEU A 109 27.22 -3.59 -19.98
C LEU A 109 25.96 -4.23 -20.57
N GLY A 110 25.12 -3.38 -21.18
CA GLY A 110 23.92 -3.77 -21.92
C GLY A 110 22.62 -3.54 -21.17
N ASN A 111 21.55 -4.10 -21.73
CA ASN A 111 20.18 -3.85 -21.26
C ASN A 111 19.92 -4.41 -19.85
N ILE A 112 19.36 -3.56 -19.01
CA ILE A 112 18.83 -3.90 -17.70
C ILE A 112 17.35 -4.24 -17.88
N LYS A 113 16.96 -5.46 -17.54
CA LYS A 113 15.58 -5.88 -17.38
C LYS A 113 15.53 -6.94 -16.29
N ARG A 114 15.22 -6.51 -15.07
CA ARG A 114 15.24 -7.39 -13.90
C ARG A 114 13.96 -7.25 -13.13
N SER A 115 13.43 -8.38 -12.67
CA SER A 115 12.27 -8.45 -11.80
C SER A 115 12.69 -8.70 -10.36
N ILE A 116 11.98 -8.08 -9.45
CA ILE A 116 12.09 -8.25 -8.01
C ILE A 116 10.73 -8.74 -7.53
N VAL A 117 10.70 -9.90 -6.89
CA VAL A 117 9.51 -10.48 -6.29
C VAL A 117 9.48 -10.11 -4.83
N VAL A 118 8.44 -9.41 -4.40
CA VAL A 118 8.15 -9.05 -3.01
C VAL A 118 7.05 -9.96 -2.51
N ASN A 119 7.33 -10.79 -1.51
CA ASN A 119 6.35 -11.64 -0.85
C ASN A 119 5.87 -10.95 0.44
N THR A 120 4.57 -10.91 0.63
CA THR A 120 3.92 -10.26 1.77
C THR A 120 2.87 -11.18 2.39
N ASN A 121 2.39 -10.82 3.58
CA ASN A 121 1.30 -11.52 4.26
C ASN A 121 -0.11 -11.13 3.76
N VAL A 122 -0.23 -10.48 2.60
CA VAL A 122 -1.53 -10.11 2.00
C VAL A 122 -2.11 -11.30 1.25
N ALA A 123 -3.25 -11.84 1.71
CA ALA A 123 -3.83 -13.08 1.20
C ALA A 123 -4.15 -13.07 -0.32
N GLU A 124 -4.54 -11.91 -0.87
CA GLU A 124 -4.86 -11.78 -2.30
C GLU A 124 -3.69 -11.26 -3.15
N GLN A 125 -2.62 -10.80 -2.52
CA GLN A 125 -1.41 -10.24 -3.14
C GLN A 125 -0.15 -10.75 -2.45
N GLU A 126 -0.05 -12.05 -2.21
CA GLU A 126 1.13 -12.65 -1.59
C GLU A 126 2.42 -12.33 -2.34
N ARG A 127 2.32 -12.09 -3.64
CA ARG A 127 3.46 -11.88 -4.53
C ARG A 127 3.27 -10.64 -5.38
N ILE A 128 4.09 -9.62 -5.16
CA ILE A 128 4.12 -8.39 -5.93
C ILE A 128 5.39 -8.35 -6.77
N LEU A 129 5.25 -8.04 -8.05
CA LEU A 129 6.36 -7.96 -8.99
C LEU A 129 6.76 -6.52 -9.23
N LEU A 130 7.99 -6.17 -8.83
CA LEU A 130 8.63 -4.91 -9.19
C LEU A 130 9.59 -5.14 -10.35
N MET A 131 9.81 -4.13 -11.18
CA MET A 131 10.69 -4.21 -12.35
C MET A 131 11.66 -3.04 -12.39
N ILE A 132 12.91 -3.32 -12.73
CA ILE A 132 13.89 -2.30 -13.10
C ILE A 132 14.32 -2.48 -14.54
N THR A 133 14.42 -1.38 -15.27
CA THR A 133 14.87 -1.31 -16.67
C THR A 133 15.95 -0.26 -16.85
N GLY A 134 16.65 -0.31 -17.98
CA GLY A 134 17.68 0.65 -18.35
C GLY A 134 18.69 0.07 -19.32
N ASN A 135 19.74 0.80 -19.58
CA ASN A 135 20.85 0.36 -20.43
C ASN A 135 22.17 0.87 -19.88
N VAL A 136 23.12 -0.04 -19.66
CA VAL A 136 24.48 0.33 -19.24
C VAL A 136 25.35 0.46 -20.47
N ILE A 137 25.89 1.65 -20.69
CA ILE A 137 26.76 1.99 -21.81
C ILE A 137 28.21 2.17 -21.34
N SER A 138 29.16 1.94 -22.27
CA SER A 138 30.56 2.21 -22.02
C SER A 138 30.84 3.72 -22.00
N SER A 139 31.75 4.17 -21.16
CA SER A 139 32.23 5.56 -21.16
C SER A 139 32.98 5.96 -22.45
N ILE A 140 33.24 5.00 -23.35
CA ILE A 140 33.92 5.23 -24.64
C ILE A 140 32.91 5.56 -25.76
N ASP A 141 31.66 5.25 -25.55
CA ASP A 141 30.58 5.45 -26.56
C ASP A 141 29.88 6.84 -26.45
N TYR A 142 30.50 7.77 -25.72
CA TYR A 142 29.94 9.11 -25.47
C TYR A 142 30.65 10.16 -26.29
#